data_ff63d618b0a1d50f2c1044f7df17a4c1
#
_entry.id   ff63d618b0a1d50f2c1044f7df17a4c1
#
_cell.length_a   1.000
_cell.length_b   1.000
_cell.length_c   1.000
_cell.angle_alpha   90.00
_cell.angle_beta   90.00
_cell.angle_gamma   90.00
#
_symmetry.space_group_name_H-M   'P 1'
#
loop_
_entity.id
_entity.type
_entity.pdbx_description
1 polymer ?
#
loop_
_entity_poly.entity_id
_entity_poly.type
_entity_poly.pdbx_seq_one_letter_code
_entity_poly.pdbx_strand_id
1 'polypeptide(L)'
;MPQITIHVGGRERLEPAISKATPLGALGTEALVWIGTTSIRGNATALRALADALVEAADLADEYDADPEAYNEREQAKRDPDR
;
A
#
# COMPACT_ATOMS: atom_id res chain seq x y z
N MET A 1 -15.36 5.94 10.85
CA MET A 1 -15.17 5.39 9.49
C MET A 1 -14.79 3.93 9.57
N PRO A 2 -15.37 3.08 8.76
CA PRO A 2 -14.96 1.68 8.75
C PRO A 2 -13.53 1.54 8.23
N GLN A 3 -12.79 0.66 8.83
CA GLN A 3 -11.45 0.32 8.37
C GLN A 3 -11.54 -0.91 7.49
N ILE A 4 -10.81 -0.86 6.38
CA ILE A 4 -10.68 -2.00 5.50
C ILE A 4 -9.25 -2.51 5.62
N THR A 5 -9.10 -3.77 6.00
CA THR A 5 -7.79 -4.38 6.12
C THR A 5 -7.67 -5.53 5.16
N ILE A 6 -6.62 -5.53 4.37
CA ILE A 6 -6.31 -6.62 3.45
C ILE A 6 -5.03 -7.27 3.92
N HIS A 7 -5.11 -8.57 4.24
CA HIS A 7 -3.94 -9.33 4.65
C HIS A 7 -3.34 -10.05 3.46
N VAL A 8 -2.06 -9.83 3.23
CA VAL A 8 -1.34 -10.49 2.15
C VAL A 8 -0.33 -11.45 2.77
N GLY A 9 -0.60 -12.73 2.63
CA GLY A 9 0.23 -13.77 3.23
C GLY A 9 1.35 -14.30 2.35
N GLY A 10 1.50 -13.74 1.16
CA GLY A 10 2.51 -14.17 0.21
C GLY A 10 2.08 -15.32 -0.68
N ARG A 11 0.91 -15.87 -0.46
CA ARG A 11 0.36 -16.96 -1.29
C ARG A 11 -0.74 -16.49 -2.23
N GLU A 12 -1.22 -15.29 -2.03
CA GLU A 12 -2.25 -14.71 -2.86
C GLU A 12 -1.69 -14.41 -4.24
N ARG A 13 -2.48 -14.71 -5.23
CA ARG A 13 -2.11 -14.38 -6.60
C ARG A 13 -2.25 -12.87 -6.78
N LEU A 14 -1.19 -12.24 -7.19
CA LEU A 14 -1.17 -10.82 -7.50
C LEU A 14 -1.23 -10.67 -9.01
N GLU A 15 -2.31 -10.12 -9.52
CA GLU A 15 -2.52 -10.05 -10.95
C GLU A 15 -2.90 -8.64 -11.38
N PRO A 16 -2.00 -7.95 -12.10
CA PRO A 16 -2.33 -6.63 -12.63
C PRO A 16 -3.22 -6.74 -13.87
N ALA A 17 -4.10 -5.78 -14.02
CA ALA A 17 -4.99 -5.73 -15.17
C ALA A 17 -5.40 -4.29 -15.46
N ILE A 18 -5.90 -4.07 -16.66
CA ILE A 18 -6.51 -2.80 -16.99
C ILE A 18 -7.98 -2.90 -16.61
N SER A 19 -8.45 -1.99 -15.80
CA SER A 19 -9.85 -1.79 -15.58
C SER A 19 -10.41 -1.11 -16.84
N LYS A 20 -11.69 -1.06 -16.97
CA LYS A 20 -12.32 -0.51 -18.14
C LYS A 20 -11.82 0.91 -18.41
N ALA A 21 -11.38 1.18 -19.63
CA ALA A 21 -10.99 2.52 -20.01
C ALA A 21 -12.19 3.44 -19.84
N THR A 22 -11.99 4.54 -19.16
CA THR A 22 -13.04 5.53 -18.98
C THR A 22 -13.09 6.40 -20.23
N PRO A 23 -14.21 6.43 -20.96
CA PRO A 23 -14.28 7.22 -22.21
C PRO A 23 -14.04 8.72 -22.01
N LEU A 24 -14.24 9.21 -20.79
CA LEU A 24 -14.06 10.62 -20.46
C LEU A 24 -12.80 10.84 -19.64
N GLY A 25 -11.72 10.24 -20.07
CA GLY A 25 -10.51 10.07 -19.31
C GLY A 25 -9.71 11.30 -18.93
N ALA A 26 -10.30 12.27 -18.28
CA ALA A 26 -9.53 13.37 -17.70
C ALA A 26 -8.52 12.86 -16.67
N LEU A 27 -8.81 11.73 -16.05
CA LEU A 27 -7.97 11.13 -15.02
C LEU A 27 -7.13 9.96 -15.57
N GLY A 28 -7.27 9.67 -16.86
CA GLY A 28 -6.55 8.56 -17.48
C GLY A 28 -7.24 7.21 -17.28
N THR A 29 -6.59 6.18 -17.79
CA THR A 29 -7.08 4.81 -17.68
C THR A 29 -6.95 4.31 -16.28
N GLU A 30 -7.99 3.68 -15.77
CA GLU A 30 -7.95 3.02 -14.49
C GLU A 30 -7.38 1.62 -14.65
N ALA A 31 -6.45 1.29 -13.81
CA ALA A 31 -5.89 -0.06 -13.72
C ALA A 31 -6.19 -0.65 -12.34
N LEU A 32 -5.96 -1.93 -12.21
CA LEU A 32 -6.19 -2.60 -10.94
C LEU A 32 -5.18 -3.71 -10.70
N VAL A 33 -5.06 -4.10 -9.45
CA VAL A 33 -4.30 -5.29 -9.06
C VAL A 33 -5.23 -6.18 -8.26
N TRP A 34 -5.41 -7.41 -8.71
CA TRP A 34 -6.12 -8.42 -7.94
C TRP A 34 -5.22 -8.98 -6.86
N ILE A 35 -5.75 -9.04 -5.65
CA ILE A 35 -5.10 -9.70 -4.52
C ILE A 35 -6.06 -10.79 -4.09
N GLY A 36 -5.88 -11.99 -4.63
CA GLY A 36 -6.87 -13.05 -4.48
C GLY A 36 -8.20 -12.63 -5.12
N THR A 37 -9.25 -12.45 -4.30
CA THR A 37 -10.58 -12.04 -4.76
C THR A 37 -10.85 -10.55 -4.56
N THR A 38 -9.89 -9.83 -4.00
CA THR A 38 -10.02 -8.39 -3.75
C THR A 38 -9.21 -7.64 -4.79
N SER A 39 -9.64 -6.45 -5.16
CA SER A 39 -8.89 -5.62 -6.09
C SER A 39 -8.64 -4.23 -5.54
N ILE A 40 -7.50 -3.65 -5.93
CA ILE A 40 -7.16 -2.26 -5.68
C ILE A 40 -7.14 -1.56 -7.02
N ARG A 41 -7.86 -0.45 -7.14
CA ARG A 41 -8.03 0.27 -8.40
C ARG A 41 -7.57 1.71 -8.28
N GLY A 42 -7.07 2.23 -9.38
CA GLY A 42 -6.70 3.64 -9.45
C GLY A 42 -6.05 3.97 -10.78
N ASN A 43 -5.80 5.25 -11.01
CA ASN A 43 -5.02 5.66 -12.17
C ASN A 43 -3.53 5.40 -11.93
N ALA A 44 -2.72 5.60 -12.96
CA ALA A 44 -1.29 5.31 -12.87
C ALA A 44 -0.58 6.08 -11.76
N THR A 45 -0.92 7.35 -11.59
CA THR A 45 -0.30 8.19 -10.55
C THR A 45 -0.64 7.66 -9.16
N ALA A 46 -1.90 7.34 -8.93
CA ALA A 46 -2.35 6.83 -7.64
C ALA A 46 -1.73 5.46 -7.32
N LEU A 47 -1.66 4.59 -8.33
CA LEU A 47 -1.09 3.26 -8.13
C LEU A 47 0.41 3.32 -7.86
N ARG A 48 1.14 4.24 -8.51
CA ARG A 48 2.56 4.43 -8.24
C ARG A 48 2.81 4.96 -6.83
N ALA A 49 1.98 5.91 -6.39
CA ALA A 49 2.07 6.41 -5.02
C ALA A 49 1.80 5.29 -4.00
N LEU A 50 0.81 4.45 -4.27
CA LEU A 50 0.53 3.29 -3.44
C LEU A 50 1.71 2.32 -3.42
N ALA A 51 2.31 2.05 -4.59
CA ALA A 51 3.45 1.16 -4.68
C ALA A 51 4.62 1.67 -3.86
N ASP A 52 4.90 2.97 -3.92
CA ASP A 52 5.97 3.59 -3.13
C ASP A 52 5.70 3.42 -1.63
N ALA A 53 4.46 3.62 -1.21
CA ALA A 53 4.08 3.43 0.19
C ALA A 53 4.20 1.97 0.62
N LEU A 54 3.88 1.04 -0.27
CA LEU A 54 4.02 -0.39 0.02
C LEU A 54 5.48 -0.79 0.17
N VAL A 55 6.36 -0.29 -0.69
CA VAL A 55 7.79 -0.55 -0.57
C VAL A 55 8.33 0.03 0.75
N GLU A 56 7.93 1.24 1.08
CA GLU A 56 8.33 1.88 2.33
C GLU A 56 7.86 1.08 3.54
N ALA A 57 6.64 0.54 3.51
CA ALA A 57 6.14 -0.31 4.58
C ALA A 57 6.95 -1.60 4.70
N ALA A 58 7.33 -2.19 3.57
CA ALA A 58 8.17 -3.39 3.58
C ALA A 58 9.55 -3.11 4.19
N ASP A 59 10.14 -1.97 3.85
CA ASP A 59 11.42 -1.56 4.42
C ASP A 59 11.32 -1.36 5.93
N LEU A 60 10.21 -0.80 6.40
CA LEU A 60 9.97 -0.65 7.85
C LEU A 60 9.84 -2.00 8.55
N ALA A 61 9.21 -2.96 7.89
CA ALA A 61 9.10 -4.31 8.45
C ALA A 61 10.46 -4.96 8.58
N ASP A 62 11.30 -4.83 7.55
CA ASP A 62 12.66 -5.35 7.60
C ASP A 62 13.47 -4.71 8.72
N GLU A 63 13.32 -3.41 8.89
CA GLU A 63 14.01 -2.66 9.93
C GLU A 63 13.54 -3.10 11.32
N TYR A 64 12.24 -3.31 11.49
CA TYR A 64 11.70 -3.81 12.75
C TYR A 64 12.23 -5.21 13.08
N ASP A 65 12.30 -6.08 12.07
CA ASP A 65 12.82 -7.43 12.27
C ASP A 65 14.30 -7.41 12.66
N ALA A 66 15.06 -6.44 12.15
CA ALA A 66 16.47 -6.29 12.49
C ALA A 66 16.67 -5.71 13.90
N ASP A 67 15.85 -4.71 14.27
CA ASP A 67 15.97 -4.02 15.57
C ASP A 67 14.62 -3.47 16.01
N PRO A 68 13.80 -4.28 16.70
CA PRO A 68 12.49 -3.83 17.14
C PRO A 68 12.52 -2.64 18.10
N GLU A 69 13.54 -2.55 18.94
CA GLU A 69 13.62 -1.47 19.91
C GLU A 69 13.84 -0.11 19.24
N ALA A 70 14.72 -0.05 18.26
CA ALA A 70 14.96 1.19 17.53
C ALA A 70 13.73 1.65 16.79
N TYR A 71 13.00 0.71 16.18
CA TYR A 71 11.75 1.02 15.49
C TYR A 71 10.72 1.61 16.46
N ASN A 72 10.53 0.94 17.60
CA ASN A 72 9.54 1.36 18.59
C ASN A 72 9.86 2.74 19.15
N GLU A 73 11.13 3.02 19.39
CA GLU A 73 11.55 4.34 19.86
C GLU A 73 11.22 5.44 18.85
N ARG A 74 11.45 5.19 17.56
CA ARG A 74 11.13 6.18 16.53
C ARG A 74 9.64 6.40 16.39
N GLU A 75 8.86 5.33 16.46
CA GLU A 75 7.40 5.46 16.37
C GLU A 75 6.83 6.21 17.55
N GLN A 76 7.35 5.96 18.73
CA GLN A 76 6.90 6.68 19.92
C GLN A 76 7.26 8.16 19.83
N ALA A 77 8.43 8.50 19.34
CA ALA A 77 8.83 9.87 19.14
C ALA A 77 7.91 10.60 18.16
N LYS A 78 7.45 9.90 17.12
CA LYS A 78 6.51 10.49 16.16
C LYS A 78 5.14 10.73 16.78
N ARG A 79 4.72 9.88 17.70
CA ARG A 79 3.41 10.00 18.33
C ARG A 79 3.37 11.09 19.40
N ASP A 80 4.50 11.35 20.04
CA ASP A 80 4.63 12.33 21.11
C ASP A 80 5.70 13.36 20.79
N PRO A 81 5.51 14.15 19.73
CA PRO A 81 6.55 15.10 19.32
C PRO A 81 6.80 16.22 20.33
N ASP A 82 5.89 16.43 21.26
CA ASP A 82 5.98 17.50 22.24
C ASP A 82 6.70 17.10 23.53
N ARG A 83 7.28 15.95 23.56
CA ARG A 83 8.03 15.50 24.74
C ARG A 83 9.52 15.57 24.57
#